data_acb1dc3012720c88e3461f8b2320f0fe
#
_entry.id   acb1dc3012720c88e3461f8b2320f0fe
#
_cell.length_a   1.000
_cell.length_b   1.000
_cell.length_c   1.000
_cell.angle_alpha   90.00
_cell.angle_beta   90.00
_cell.angle_gamma   90.00
#
_symmetry.space_group_name_H-M   'P 1'
#
loop_
_entity.id
_entity.type
_entity.pdbx_description
1 polymer ?
#
loop_
_entity_poly.entity_id
_entity_poly.type
_entity_poly.pdbx_seq_one_letter_code
_entity_poly.pdbx_strand_id
1 'polypeptide(L)'
;MTEDPSASTGRQFHELSRVPVDPDAGVVYEFGWQSWSPSTAYPVSAGGGFRPTRPELQTSYYRREKPAPAAAFQGEGLLAIEPAPGEPVHVVALRDGRAEVPTIRAERRSDTLHVAADGAVDQVVDDGPGGLYGALARFADRYIAAVGTPTLRDVPPMWASWYQYFTGFTEDDLIRNLDAMDALDLPVGIVRLDDAFQAGIGDWLAPSEGFSSLDGMIGRVLDRGRRAGIWTAPLLVGAESRTFAEHPDWLVRDAAGRPIVAQHNWNQDCYVLDATHPAAADYLREVFTTYRRYGATYFMVDFMYAGAIEGVRHADVDGITAYRDALRLIRSCIGDDALLQACGAPMFPSVGLVDTMRVGTDVAPHWFPPGGEMSSPATRAAVVSTVGRAFTQGRFWINDPDCLVARPQIEGRERWAEVVDRYGGVRISSDGLDQLDDWGLETTHRLLVPARTAPFDPSRVPLDTSLFQDTPPTVEHSAGAPR
;
A
#
# COMPACT_ATOMS: atom_id res chain seq x y z
N MET A 1 22.06 21.04 32.01
CA MET A 1 21.08 19.95 31.78
C MET A 1 20.01 20.53 30.90
N THR A 2 20.13 20.37 29.62
CA THR A 2 19.15 20.77 28.63
C THR A 2 18.20 19.59 28.47
N GLU A 3 16.95 19.74 28.90
CA GLU A 3 15.89 18.78 28.69
C GLU A 3 15.69 18.59 27.18
N ASP A 4 15.73 17.34 26.75
CA ASP A 4 15.43 16.92 25.38
C ASP A 4 13.93 17.17 25.10
N PRO A 5 13.57 18.03 24.14
CA PRO A 5 12.17 18.34 23.86
C PRO A 5 11.42 17.24 23.08
N SER A 6 11.99 16.05 22.96
CA SER A 6 11.37 14.90 22.28
C SER A 6 10.59 13.97 23.22
N ALA A 7 10.14 14.43 24.37
CA ALA A 7 9.20 13.65 25.20
C ALA A 7 7.89 13.48 24.45
N SER A 8 7.86 12.49 23.52
CA SER A 8 6.64 12.00 22.92
C SER A 8 5.67 11.58 24.03
N THR A 9 4.43 12.01 23.95
CA THR A 9 3.29 11.47 24.69
C THR A 9 3.03 10.01 24.28
N GLY A 10 4.09 9.17 24.37
CA GLY A 10 4.02 7.76 24.04
C GLY A 10 3.08 7.05 24.99
N ARG A 11 1.94 6.56 24.48
CA ARG A 11 1.08 5.69 25.28
C ARG A 11 1.91 4.54 25.83
N GLN A 12 1.69 4.22 27.11
CA GLN A 12 2.41 3.16 27.79
C GLN A 12 1.96 1.78 27.28
N PHE A 13 2.90 0.91 26.95
CA PHE A 13 2.59 -0.48 26.65
C PHE A 13 2.20 -1.23 27.92
N HIS A 14 1.11 -1.98 27.85
CA HIS A 14 0.65 -2.83 28.95
C HIS A 14 0.80 -4.30 28.56
N GLU A 15 1.41 -5.11 29.44
CA GLU A 15 1.52 -6.56 29.22
C GLU A 15 0.12 -7.18 29.19
N LEU A 16 -0.15 -7.98 28.15
CA LEU A 16 -1.43 -8.62 27.90
C LEU A 16 -1.39 -10.11 28.23
N SER A 17 -0.37 -10.80 27.74
CA SER A 17 -0.23 -12.25 27.88
C SER A 17 1.23 -12.69 27.70
N ARG A 18 1.45 -13.95 28.10
CA ARG A 18 2.70 -14.67 27.88
C ARG A 18 2.38 -15.94 27.12
N VAL A 19 2.99 -16.12 25.97
CA VAL A 19 2.75 -17.27 25.08
C VAL A 19 4.01 -18.12 25.05
N PRO A 20 4.00 -19.33 25.61
CA PRO A 20 5.09 -20.29 25.40
C PRO A 20 5.21 -20.62 23.91
N VAL A 21 6.40 -20.71 23.39
CA VAL A 21 6.66 -20.97 21.97
C VAL A 21 7.83 -21.92 21.79
N ASP A 22 7.77 -22.71 20.74
CA ASP A 22 8.94 -23.43 20.24
C ASP A 22 9.85 -22.42 19.53
N PRO A 23 11.07 -22.17 20.04
CA PRO A 23 11.96 -21.17 19.49
C PRO A 23 12.45 -21.49 18.07
N ASP A 24 12.41 -22.76 17.66
CA ASP A 24 12.91 -23.22 16.35
C ASP A 24 11.80 -23.39 15.32
N ALA A 25 10.56 -23.64 15.76
CA ALA A 25 9.44 -23.96 14.89
C ALA A 25 8.27 -22.96 14.97
N GLY A 26 8.17 -22.16 16.02
CA GLY A 26 7.12 -21.16 16.20
C GLY A 26 7.29 -19.98 15.25
N VAL A 27 6.17 -19.33 14.91
CA VAL A 27 6.14 -18.16 14.03
C VAL A 27 5.30 -17.02 14.61
N VAL A 28 5.69 -15.78 14.28
CA VAL A 28 4.97 -14.56 14.62
C VAL A 28 4.62 -13.81 13.36
N TYR A 29 3.34 -13.52 13.15
CA TYR A 29 2.86 -12.69 12.06
C TYR A 29 2.81 -11.23 12.50
N GLU A 30 3.48 -10.36 11.75
CA GLU A 30 3.36 -8.90 11.87
C GLU A 30 2.47 -8.34 10.76
N PHE A 31 1.48 -7.51 11.13
CA PHE A 31 0.68 -6.74 10.19
C PHE A 31 1.21 -5.32 10.13
N GLY A 32 1.70 -4.88 8.98
CA GLY A 32 2.28 -3.55 8.80
C GLY A 32 1.23 -2.44 8.76
N TRP A 33 1.67 -1.21 9.08
CA TRP A 33 0.83 -0.03 9.19
C TRP A 33 0.11 0.35 7.90
N GLN A 34 0.84 0.41 6.79
CA GLN A 34 0.36 0.87 5.50
C GLN A 34 0.70 -0.13 4.38
N SER A 35 0.22 0.11 3.16
CA SER A 35 0.34 -0.81 2.03
C SER A 35 1.76 -1.33 1.79
N TRP A 36 2.77 -0.48 1.86
CA TRP A 36 4.17 -0.84 1.60
C TRP A 36 4.88 -1.46 2.79
N SER A 37 4.30 -1.35 3.99
CA SER A 37 4.89 -1.97 5.19
C SER A 37 4.91 -3.49 5.03
N PRO A 38 6.04 -4.17 5.30
CA PRO A 38 6.09 -5.62 5.28
C PRO A 38 5.03 -6.23 6.19
N SER A 39 4.31 -7.22 5.67
CA SER A 39 3.32 -8.00 6.45
C SER A 39 3.50 -9.46 6.13
N THR A 40 3.96 -10.23 7.12
CA THR A 40 4.28 -11.66 6.91
C THR A 40 4.52 -12.36 8.24
N ALA A 41 4.67 -13.69 8.20
CA ALA A 41 5.08 -14.50 9.34
C ALA A 41 6.61 -14.60 9.39
N TYR A 42 7.17 -14.41 10.58
CA TYR A 42 8.58 -14.54 10.88
C TYR A 42 8.83 -15.71 11.82
N PRO A 43 9.92 -16.49 11.68
CA PRO A 43 10.29 -17.46 12.69
C PRO A 43 10.56 -16.76 14.02
N VAL A 44 10.16 -17.37 15.11
CA VAL A 44 10.40 -16.86 16.49
C VAL A 44 11.89 -16.63 16.73
N SER A 45 12.76 -17.46 16.11
CA SER A 45 14.21 -17.35 16.20
C SER A 45 14.76 -16.04 15.60
N ALA A 46 14.02 -15.35 14.71
CA ALA A 46 14.42 -14.05 14.15
C ALA A 46 14.43 -12.93 15.20
N GLY A 47 13.65 -13.06 16.29
CA GLY A 47 13.55 -12.07 17.36
C GLY A 47 12.85 -10.77 16.99
N GLY A 48 12.40 -10.60 15.76
CA GLY A 48 11.67 -9.45 15.23
C GLY A 48 11.52 -9.55 13.71
N GLY A 49 10.65 -8.72 13.12
CA GLY A 49 10.43 -8.65 11.69
C GLY A 49 11.43 -7.75 10.95
N PHE A 50 11.18 -7.47 9.69
CA PHE A 50 11.98 -6.53 8.91
C PHE A 50 11.94 -5.13 9.53
N ARG A 51 13.07 -4.43 9.45
CA ARG A 51 13.28 -3.07 9.99
C ARG A 51 13.85 -2.16 8.93
N PRO A 52 13.51 -0.85 8.97
CA PRO A 52 14.09 0.11 8.03
C PRO A 52 15.62 0.15 8.22
N THR A 53 16.36 0.10 7.12
CA THR A 53 17.83 0.21 7.13
C THR A 53 18.28 1.65 7.33
N ARG A 54 17.38 2.62 7.10
CA ARG A 54 17.63 4.05 7.26
C ARG A 54 16.45 4.73 7.94
N PRO A 55 16.68 5.72 8.81
CA PRO A 55 15.60 6.41 9.55
C PRO A 55 14.53 7.05 8.64
N GLU A 56 14.92 7.53 7.45
CA GLU A 56 14.03 8.18 6.49
C GLU A 56 12.91 7.25 6.00
N LEU A 57 13.18 5.93 6.02
CA LEU A 57 12.23 4.91 5.58
C LEU A 57 11.27 4.45 6.69
N GLN A 58 11.38 5.03 7.88
CA GLN A 58 10.53 4.67 9.01
C GLN A 58 9.03 4.69 8.65
N THR A 59 8.56 5.70 7.90
CA THR A 59 7.15 5.86 7.53
C THR A 59 6.65 4.79 6.55
N SER A 60 7.56 4.11 5.86
CA SER A 60 7.22 2.96 5.00
C SER A 60 7.04 1.66 5.79
N TYR A 61 7.46 1.60 7.05
CA TYR A 61 7.31 0.43 7.93
C TYR A 61 6.28 0.66 9.03
N TYR A 62 6.43 1.77 9.77
CA TYR A 62 5.67 2.05 10.98
C TYR A 62 5.30 3.52 11.04
N ARG A 63 4.38 3.87 11.93
CA ARG A 63 4.12 5.27 12.28
C ARG A 63 5.38 5.92 12.85
N ARG A 64 5.57 7.21 12.58
CA ARG A 64 6.77 7.96 13.03
C ARG A 64 6.97 7.87 14.54
N GLU A 65 5.88 7.99 15.29
CA GLU A 65 5.85 7.97 16.75
C GLU A 65 5.92 6.56 17.35
N LYS A 66 5.94 5.52 16.50
CA LYS A 66 5.89 4.11 16.90
C LYS A 66 7.00 3.25 16.26
N PRO A 67 8.28 3.64 16.40
CA PRO A 67 9.37 2.82 15.87
C PRO A 67 9.39 1.46 16.55
N ALA A 68 9.62 0.40 15.77
CA ALA A 68 9.71 -0.95 16.31
C ALA A 68 11.08 -1.19 16.95
N PRO A 69 11.14 -1.77 18.16
CA PRO A 69 12.41 -2.22 18.74
C PRO A 69 13.07 -3.29 17.86
N ALA A 70 14.41 -3.33 17.88
CA ALA A 70 15.17 -4.29 17.08
C ALA A 70 14.91 -5.76 17.51
N ALA A 71 14.67 -5.98 18.81
CA ALA A 71 14.50 -7.31 19.40
C ALA A 71 13.04 -7.60 19.81
N ALA A 72 12.08 -7.10 19.06
CA ALA A 72 10.66 -7.41 19.29
C ALA A 72 9.92 -7.50 17.94
N PHE A 73 8.90 -8.31 17.86
CA PHE A 73 7.90 -8.29 16.80
C PHE A 73 6.94 -7.12 17.02
N GLN A 74 6.48 -6.48 15.96
CA GLN A 74 5.53 -5.37 16.05
C GLN A 74 4.47 -5.42 14.96
N GLY A 75 3.19 -5.54 15.36
CA GLY A 75 2.04 -5.43 14.48
C GLY A 75 1.25 -4.14 14.74
N GLU A 76 0.76 -3.52 13.69
CA GLU A 76 -0.11 -2.34 13.75
C GLU A 76 -1.57 -2.78 13.66
N GLY A 77 -2.20 -2.89 14.82
CA GLY A 77 -3.59 -3.34 14.96
C GLY A 77 -3.80 -4.86 14.91
N LEU A 78 -2.80 -5.64 14.48
CA LEU A 78 -2.89 -7.10 14.42
C LEU A 78 -1.51 -7.73 14.56
N LEU A 79 -1.41 -8.72 15.45
CA LEU A 79 -0.27 -9.61 15.59
C LEU A 79 -0.80 -11.02 15.90
N ALA A 80 -0.23 -12.05 15.26
CA ALA A 80 -0.63 -13.43 15.54
C ALA A 80 0.60 -14.30 15.78
N ILE A 81 0.44 -15.30 16.68
CA ILE A 81 1.51 -16.21 17.09
C ILE A 81 1.00 -17.63 16.91
N GLU A 82 1.68 -18.43 16.08
CA GLU A 82 1.54 -19.88 16.05
C GLU A 82 2.71 -20.45 16.85
N PRO A 83 2.47 -20.96 18.08
CA PRO A 83 3.55 -21.32 19.02
C PRO A 83 4.45 -22.44 18.51
N ALA A 84 3.85 -23.40 17.83
CA ALA A 84 4.50 -24.50 17.10
C ALA A 84 3.57 -24.93 15.95
N PRO A 85 4.06 -25.61 14.92
CA PRO A 85 3.24 -26.07 13.79
C PRO A 85 2.03 -26.89 14.25
N GLY A 86 0.82 -26.39 13.92
CA GLY A 86 -0.45 -27.05 14.26
C GLY A 86 -0.98 -26.79 15.67
N GLU A 87 -0.28 -26.03 16.48
CA GLU A 87 -0.79 -25.53 17.76
C GLU A 87 -1.80 -24.39 17.54
N PRO A 88 -2.73 -24.16 18.51
CA PRO A 88 -3.67 -23.05 18.41
C PRO A 88 -2.98 -21.69 18.24
N VAL A 89 -3.50 -20.87 17.35
CA VAL A 89 -2.94 -19.56 17.01
C VAL A 89 -3.45 -18.50 17.99
N HIS A 90 -2.54 -17.78 18.63
CA HIS A 90 -2.89 -16.62 19.45
C HIS A 90 -3.01 -15.39 18.56
N VAL A 91 -4.21 -14.86 18.40
CA VAL A 91 -4.51 -13.64 17.63
C VAL A 91 -4.76 -12.50 18.59
N VAL A 92 -3.94 -11.46 18.51
CA VAL A 92 -4.09 -10.21 19.26
C VAL A 92 -4.41 -9.11 18.25
N ALA A 93 -5.59 -8.51 18.36
CA ALA A 93 -6.06 -7.60 17.33
C ALA A 93 -6.95 -6.48 17.88
N LEU A 94 -6.95 -5.36 17.16
CA LEU A 94 -7.83 -4.23 17.41
C LEU A 94 -9.32 -4.61 17.27
N ARG A 95 -10.19 -3.81 17.92
CA ARG A 95 -11.66 -3.96 17.79
C ARG A 95 -12.21 -3.17 16.62
N ASP A 96 -11.74 -1.93 16.47
CA ASP A 96 -12.18 -1.02 15.42
C ASP A 96 -11.03 -0.08 15.03
N GLY A 97 -10.43 -0.30 13.87
CA GLY A 97 -9.32 0.49 13.34
C GLY A 97 -9.73 1.82 12.69
N ARG A 98 -11.02 2.18 12.77
CA ARG A 98 -11.52 3.43 12.18
C ARG A 98 -11.27 4.65 13.08
N ALA A 99 -11.08 4.44 14.36
CA ALA A 99 -10.80 5.48 15.33
C ALA A 99 -9.38 5.39 15.90
N GLU A 100 -8.87 4.18 16.08
CA GLU A 100 -7.59 3.94 16.71
C GLU A 100 -6.95 2.65 16.17
N VAL A 101 -5.63 2.69 15.95
CA VAL A 101 -4.85 1.49 15.63
C VAL A 101 -3.79 1.30 16.71
N PRO A 102 -3.98 0.37 17.66
CA PRO A 102 -2.98 0.09 18.69
C PRO A 102 -1.76 -0.59 18.06
N THR A 103 -0.58 -0.28 18.58
CA THR A 103 0.64 -1.02 18.30
C THR A 103 0.74 -2.19 19.25
N ILE A 104 0.98 -3.39 18.72
CA ILE A 104 1.09 -4.65 19.49
C ILE A 104 2.53 -5.13 19.33
N ARG A 105 3.18 -5.47 20.46
CA ARG A 105 4.56 -5.97 20.49
C ARG A 105 4.62 -7.35 21.12
N ALA A 106 5.51 -8.20 20.61
CA ALA A 106 5.86 -9.45 21.21
C ALA A 106 7.38 -9.55 21.35
N GLU A 107 7.86 -9.59 22.58
CA GLU A 107 9.28 -9.69 22.92
C GLU A 107 9.61 -11.10 23.39
N ARG A 108 10.60 -11.75 22.79
CA ARG A 108 11.02 -13.09 23.19
C ARG A 108 11.92 -13.04 24.41
N ARG A 109 11.59 -13.82 25.43
CA ARG A 109 12.38 -14.09 26.63
C ARG A 109 12.45 -15.60 26.85
N SER A 110 13.58 -16.19 26.54
CA SER A 110 13.77 -17.65 26.46
C SER A 110 12.82 -18.30 25.45
N ASP A 111 11.93 -19.16 25.89
CA ASP A 111 10.91 -19.90 25.16
C ASP A 111 9.49 -19.30 25.30
N THR A 112 9.43 -18.03 25.68
CA THR A 112 8.15 -17.33 25.90
C THR A 112 8.14 -15.98 25.19
N LEU A 113 7.05 -15.66 24.50
CA LEU A 113 6.76 -14.34 23.96
C LEU A 113 5.91 -13.55 24.96
N HIS A 114 6.44 -12.40 25.40
CA HIS A 114 5.73 -11.43 26.22
C HIS A 114 5.02 -10.45 25.29
N VAL A 115 3.69 -10.48 25.30
CA VAL A 115 2.84 -9.68 24.41
C VAL A 115 2.32 -8.46 25.14
N ALA A 116 2.45 -7.28 24.55
CA ALA A 116 1.99 -6.02 25.09
C ALA A 116 1.36 -5.14 23.98
N ALA A 117 0.45 -4.25 24.35
CA ALA A 117 -0.11 -3.26 23.43
C ALA A 117 -0.22 -1.89 24.12
N ASP A 118 -0.29 -0.81 23.29
CA ASP A 118 -0.44 0.56 23.74
C ASP A 118 -1.88 1.11 23.61
N GLY A 119 -2.83 0.21 23.33
CA GLY A 119 -4.26 0.53 23.20
C GLY A 119 -5.14 -0.71 23.38
N ALA A 120 -6.43 -0.54 23.15
CA ALA A 120 -7.42 -1.57 23.35
C ALA A 120 -7.36 -2.65 22.25
N VAL A 121 -7.18 -3.90 22.65
CA VAL A 121 -7.15 -5.08 21.76
C VAL A 121 -7.97 -6.22 22.35
N ASP A 122 -8.41 -7.13 21.48
CA ASP A 122 -8.95 -8.43 21.87
C ASP A 122 -7.88 -9.51 21.67
N GLN A 123 -7.93 -10.54 22.50
CA GLN A 123 -7.09 -11.72 22.41
C GLN A 123 -7.97 -12.96 22.17
N VAL A 124 -7.66 -13.71 21.13
CA VAL A 124 -8.38 -14.93 20.77
C VAL A 124 -7.37 -16.04 20.56
N VAL A 125 -7.60 -17.19 21.17
CA VAL A 125 -6.88 -18.43 20.83
C VAL A 125 -7.74 -19.18 19.81
N ASP A 126 -7.19 -19.35 18.62
CA ASP A 126 -7.89 -19.90 17.46
C ASP A 126 -7.35 -21.30 17.15
N ASP A 127 -8.18 -22.33 17.33
CA ASP A 127 -7.89 -23.74 17.10
C ASP A 127 -8.52 -24.28 15.79
N GLY A 128 -9.05 -23.38 14.96
CA GLY A 128 -9.67 -23.76 13.70
C GLY A 128 -8.66 -24.18 12.63
N PRO A 129 -9.16 -24.76 11.53
CA PRO A 129 -8.31 -25.30 10.47
C PRO A 129 -7.51 -24.22 9.73
N GLY A 130 -6.38 -24.61 9.10
CA GLY A 130 -5.57 -23.75 8.23
C GLY A 130 -4.46 -22.96 8.95
N GLY A 131 -4.16 -23.31 10.23
CA GLY A 131 -3.04 -22.72 10.99
C GLY A 131 -3.13 -21.18 11.03
N LEU A 132 -1.95 -20.53 10.97
CA LEU A 132 -1.81 -19.08 11.07
C LEU A 132 -2.73 -18.33 10.08
N TYR A 133 -2.68 -18.65 8.79
CA TYR A 133 -3.47 -17.93 7.79
C TYR A 133 -4.97 -18.21 7.89
N GLY A 134 -5.37 -19.39 8.38
CA GLY A 134 -6.76 -19.70 8.70
C GLY A 134 -7.28 -18.83 9.86
N ALA A 135 -6.48 -18.66 10.90
CA ALA A 135 -6.81 -17.79 12.04
C ALA A 135 -6.92 -16.32 11.61
N LEU A 136 -6.02 -15.82 10.73
CA LEU A 136 -6.08 -14.47 10.16
C LEU A 136 -7.35 -14.25 9.33
N ALA A 137 -7.76 -15.24 8.52
CA ALA A 137 -8.99 -15.15 7.75
C ALA A 137 -10.22 -15.07 8.65
N ARG A 138 -10.31 -15.92 9.67
CA ARG A 138 -11.40 -15.89 10.66
C ARG A 138 -11.40 -14.60 11.49
N PHE A 139 -10.23 -14.05 11.80
CA PHE A 139 -10.14 -12.70 12.36
C PHE A 139 -10.78 -11.67 11.43
N ALA A 140 -10.40 -11.66 10.13
CA ALA A 140 -10.95 -10.71 9.18
C ALA A 140 -12.48 -10.87 9.02
N ASP A 141 -13.00 -12.10 8.99
CA ASP A 141 -14.45 -12.36 8.94
C ASP A 141 -15.17 -11.79 10.17
N ARG A 142 -14.60 -11.97 11.39
CA ARG A 142 -15.14 -11.38 12.63
C ARG A 142 -15.06 -9.85 12.60
N TYR A 143 -13.96 -9.30 12.11
CA TYR A 143 -13.74 -7.86 12.05
C TYR A 143 -14.77 -7.18 11.14
N ILE A 144 -14.98 -7.66 9.90
CA ILE A 144 -15.98 -7.09 8.99
C ILE A 144 -17.41 -7.29 9.48
N ALA A 145 -17.70 -8.38 10.19
CA ALA A 145 -19.01 -8.58 10.82
C ALA A 145 -19.28 -7.52 11.91
N ALA A 146 -18.26 -7.05 12.60
CA ALA A 146 -18.38 -6.02 13.65
C ALA A 146 -18.41 -4.60 13.08
N VAL A 147 -17.60 -4.27 12.06
CA VAL A 147 -17.48 -2.90 11.54
C VAL A 147 -18.34 -2.63 10.31
N GLY A 148 -18.94 -3.64 9.72
CA GLY A 148 -19.72 -3.61 8.49
C GLY A 148 -18.96 -4.18 7.30
N THR A 149 -19.63 -5.04 6.54
CA THR A 149 -19.05 -5.66 5.34
C THR A 149 -18.91 -4.63 4.22
N PRO A 150 -17.74 -4.45 3.63
CA PRO A 150 -17.57 -3.59 2.47
C PRO A 150 -18.39 -4.07 1.27
N THR A 151 -18.91 -3.15 0.46
CA THR A 151 -19.49 -3.48 -0.83
C THR A 151 -18.36 -3.68 -1.83
N LEU A 152 -18.12 -4.91 -2.25
CA LEU A 152 -17.16 -5.23 -3.29
C LEU A 152 -17.80 -5.04 -4.67
N ARG A 153 -17.04 -4.43 -5.58
CA ARG A 153 -17.51 -4.11 -6.95
C ARG A 153 -16.68 -4.85 -7.97
N ASP A 154 -17.25 -5.08 -9.14
CA ASP A 154 -16.51 -5.62 -10.27
C ASP A 154 -15.46 -4.61 -10.76
N VAL A 155 -14.23 -5.07 -10.90
CA VAL A 155 -13.12 -4.30 -11.44
C VAL A 155 -12.67 -4.96 -12.75
N PRO A 156 -12.85 -4.29 -13.90
CA PRO A 156 -12.33 -4.77 -15.16
C PRO A 156 -10.81 -4.90 -15.15
N PRO A 157 -10.22 -5.76 -16.00
CA PRO A 157 -8.77 -5.82 -16.13
C PRO A 157 -8.21 -4.49 -16.64
N MET A 158 -7.00 -4.15 -16.20
CA MET A 158 -6.41 -2.83 -16.41
C MET A 158 -5.06 -2.89 -17.10
N TRP A 159 -4.72 -1.76 -17.72
CA TRP A 159 -3.35 -1.39 -18.04
C TRP A 159 -3.00 -0.07 -17.33
N ALA A 160 -1.75 0.06 -16.88
CA ALA A 160 -1.24 1.25 -16.21
C ALA A 160 0.13 1.66 -16.78
N SER A 161 0.42 2.95 -16.83
CA SER A 161 1.62 3.47 -17.50
C SER A 161 2.91 3.36 -16.67
N TRP A 162 2.84 3.12 -15.33
CA TRP A 162 3.95 3.37 -14.42
C TRP A 162 5.21 2.55 -14.70
N TYR A 163 5.16 1.23 -14.62
CA TYR A 163 6.37 0.38 -14.61
C TYR A 163 7.11 0.27 -15.95
N GLN A 164 6.54 0.77 -17.02
CA GLN A 164 7.23 0.89 -18.29
C GLN A 164 7.88 2.26 -18.46
N TYR A 165 7.17 3.32 -18.09
CA TYR A 165 7.53 4.67 -18.49
C TYR A 165 7.96 5.55 -17.33
N PHE A 166 7.55 5.23 -16.10
CA PHE A 166 7.76 6.08 -14.93
C PHE A 166 7.34 7.54 -15.22
N THR A 167 8.08 8.51 -14.72
CA THR A 167 7.85 9.94 -14.96
C THR A 167 8.15 10.40 -16.39
N GLY A 168 8.64 9.52 -17.25
CA GLY A 168 8.88 9.79 -18.68
C GLY A 168 7.69 9.48 -19.60
N PHE A 169 6.53 9.09 -19.06
CA PHE A 169 5.32 8.78 -19.84
C PHE A 169 4.82 10.00 -20.62
N THR A 170 4.44 9.79 -21.86
CA THR A 170 3.97 10.84 -22.77
C THR A 170 2.64 10.49 -23.43
N GLU A 171 2.00 11.48 -24.08
CA GLU A 171 0.77 11.27 -24.85
C GLU A 171 0.99 10.29 -26.04
N ASP A 172 2.18 10.30 -26.65
CA ASP A 172 2.53 9.37 -27.73
C ASP A 172 2.66 7.93 -27.21
N ASP A 173 3.16 7.75 -25.97
CA ASP A 173 3.21 6.44 -25.32
C ASP A 173 1.81 5.90 -25.05
N LEU A 174 0.89 6.77 -24.62
CA LEU A 174 -0.51 6.41 -24.44
C LEU A 174 -1.11 5.89 -25.74
N ILE A 175 -0.95 6.64 -26.83
CA ILE A 175 -1.49 6.29 -28.14
C ILE A 175 -0.92 4.94 -28.61
N ARG A 176 0.41 4.75 -28.52
CA ARG A 176 1.05 3.47 -28.90
C ARG A 176 0.47 2.27 -28.15
N ASN A 177 0.28 2.39 -26.83
CA ASN A 177 -0.28 1.29 -26.06
C ASN A 177 -1.77 1.07 -26.33
N LEU A 178 -2.56 2.11 -26.57
CA LEU A 178 -3.95 1.97 -27.00
C LEU A 178 -4.04 1.24 -28.36
N ASP A 179 -3.19 1.58 -29.32
CA ASP A 179 -3.11 0.91 -30.62
C ASP A 179 -2.67 -0.56 -30.46
N ALA A 180 -1.69 -0.83 -29.60
CA ALA A 180 -1.24 -2.19 -29.31
C ALA A 180 -2.32 -3.03 -28.60
N MET A 181 -3.09 -2.48 -27.66
CA MET A 181 -4.22 -3.16 -27.02
C MET A 181 -5.26 -3.61 -28.05
N ASP A 182 -5.56 -2.75 -29.04
CA ASP A 182 -6.51 -3.07 -30.10
C ASP A 182 -5.96 -4.11 -31.07
N ALA A 183 -4.69 -3.96 -31.50
CA ALA A 183 -4.03 -4.88 -32.42
C ALA A 183 -3.82 -6.28 -31.85
N LEU A 184 -3.59 -6.39 -30.55
CA LEU A 184 -3.36 -7.64 -29.82
C LEU A 184 -4.65 -8.22 -29.20
N ASP A 185 -5.80 -7.59 -29.41
CA ASP A 185 -7.10 -7.99 -28.83
C ASP A 185 -7.04 -8.23 -27.30
N LEU A 186 -6.31 -7.35 -26.58
CA LEU A 186 -6.17 -7.46 -25.13
C LEU A 186 -7.44 -7.00 -24.41
N PRO A 187 -7.96 -7.78 -23.45
CA PRO A 187 -9.23 -7.49 -22.75
C PRO A 187 -9.12 -6.36 -21.71
N VAL A 188 -8.42 -5.27 -22.04
CA VAL A 188 -8.23 -4.11 -21.16
C VAL A 188 -9.50 -3.30 -21.08
N GLY A 189 -10.14 -3.29 -19.92
CA GLY A 189 -11.36 -2.49 -19.68
C GLY A 189 -11.08 -1.12 -19.06
N ILE A 190 -9.95 -0.94 -18.35
CA ILE A 190 -9.54 0.32 -17.74
C ILE A 190 -8.10 0.64 -18.18
N VAL A 191 -7.85 1.88 -18.60
CA VAL A 191 -6.51 2.43 -18.82
C VAL A 191 -6.23 3.46 -17.75
N ARG A 192 -5.29 3.18 -16.85
CA ARG A 192 -4.88 4.08 -15.77
C ARG A 192 -3.66 4.89 -16.18
N LEU A 193 -3.83 6.20 -16.17
CA LEU A 193 -2.76 7.16 -16.39
C LEU A 193 -2.11 7.43 -15.03
N ASP A 194 -0.86 7.01 -14.91
CA ASP A 194 -0.08 7.11 -13.69
C ASP A 194 0.73 8.41 -13.65
N ASP A 195 1.59 8.60 -12.66
CA ASP A 195 2.47 9.76 -12.51
C ASP A 195 3.14 10.15 -13.85
N ALA A 196 3.35 11.41 -14.08
CA ALA A 196 3.94 12.11 -15.23
C ALA A 196 2.98 13.05 -15.98
N PHE A 197 1.68 12.90 -15.91
CA PHE A 197 0.74 13.73 -16.65
C PHE A 197 0.54 15.13 -16.02
N GLN A 198 0.76 15.27 -14.72
CA GLN A 198 0.62 16.52 -13.97
C GLN A 198 1.93 17.32 -13.97
N ALA A 199 1.81 18.66 -13.87
CA ALA A 199 2.96 19.58 -13.87
C ALA A 199 3.83 19.46 -12.61
N GLY A 200 3.25 19.01 -11.46
CA GLY A 200 3.98 18.85 -10.21
C GLY A 200 3.13 18.14 -9.18
N ILE A 201 3.79 17.64 -8.12
CA ILE A 201 3.11 16.99 -6.98
C ILE A 201 2.36 18.06 -6.18
N GLY A 202 1.05 18.03 -6.28
CA GLY A 202 0.17 19.07 -5.74
C GLY A 202 -0.52 19.94 -6.82
N ASP A 203 -0.01 19.97 -8.05
CA ASP A 203 -0.55 20.76 -9.17
C ASP A 203 -1.39 19.88 -10.12
N TRP A 204 -2.39 19.19 -9.57
CA TRP A 204 -3.13 18.12 -10.23
C TRP A 204 -3.95 18.55 -11.45
N LEU A 205 -4.29 19.81 -11.60
CA LEU A 205 -5.10 20.35 -12.72
C LEU A 205 -4.27 21.00 -13.83
N ALA A 206 -2.95 21.00 -13.71
CA ALA A 206 -2.04 21.50 -14.74
C ALA A 206 -1.35 20.31 -15.43
N PRO A 207 -1.41 20.20 -16.77
CA PRO A 207 -0.70 19.16 -17.50
C PRO A 207 0.81 19.41 -17.50
N SER A 208 1.60 18.33 -17.54
CA SER A 208 3.03 18.40 -17.81
C SER A 208 3.28 18.70 -19.29
N GLU A 209 4.54 19.02 -19.65
CA GLU A 209 4.94 19.31 -21.04
C GLU A 209 4.71 18.14 -22.02
N GLY A 210 4.62 16.90 -21.50
CA GLY A 210 4.36 15.69 -22.30
C GLY A 210 2.91 15.51 -22.74
N PHE A 211 1.99 16.38 -22.28
CA PHE A 211 0.55 16.24 -22.53
C PHE A 211 -0.08 17.55 -23.01
N SER A 212 -0.88 17.46 -24.06
CA SER A 212 -1.55 18.61 -24.65
C SER A 212 -2.67 19.17 -23.75
N SER A 213 -3.46 18.28 -23.10
CA SER A 213 -4.49 18.62 -22.13
C SER A 213 -4.93 17.42 -21.32
N LEU A 214 -5.46 17.62 -20.10
CA LEU A 214 -5.92 16.54 -19.22
C LEU A 214 -7.22 15.90 -19.73
N ASP A 215 -8.15 16.69 -20.24
CA ASP A 215 -9.40 16.19 -20.83
C ASP A 215 -9.16 15.45 -22.15
N GLY A 216 -8.24 15.95 -22.99
CA GLY A 216 -7.83 15.28 -24.23
C GLY A 216 -7.21 13.92 -23.97
N MET A 217 -6.32 13.80 -22.97
CA MET A 217 -5.70 12.56 -22.54
C MET A 217 -6.76 11.53 -22.11
N ILE A 218 -7.70 11.92 -21.26
CA ILE A 218 -8.81 11.07 -20.83
C ILE A 218 -9.71 10.70 -22.02
N GLY A 219 -10.03 11.68 -22.88
CA GLY A 219 -10.85 11.50 -24.10
C GLY A 219 -10.30 10.41 -25.01
N ARG A 220 -8.97 10.35 -25.23
CA ARG A 220 -8.34 9.30 -26.04
C ARG A 220 -8.62 7.88 -25.54
N VAL A 221 -8.66 7.70 -24.23
CA VAL A 221 -9.02 6.39 -23.61
C VAL A 221 -10.48 6.08 -23.86
N LEU A 222 -11.37 7.07 -23.66
CA LEU A 222 -12.81 6.92 -23.84
C LEU A 222 -13.19 6.65 -25.29
N ASP A 223 -12.52 7.29 -26.25
CA ASP A 223 -12.73 7.10 -27.68
C ASP A 223 -12.43 5.68 -28.16
N ARG A 224 -11.60 4.92 -27.39
CA ARG A 224 -11.35 3.49 -27.63
C ARG A 224 -12.32 2.56 -26.90
N GLY A 225 -13.42 3.11 -26.33
CA GLY A 225 -14.43 2.34 -25.61
C GLY A 225 -13.96 1.80 -24.25
N ARG A 226 -12.83 2.31 -23.70
CA ARG A 226 -12.28 1.92 -22.40
C ARG A 226 -12.62 2.95 -21.32
N ARG A 227 -12.62 2.53 -20.08
CA ARG A 227 -12.74 3.42 -18.93
C ARG A 227 -11.40 4.08 -18.64
N ALA A 228 -11.40 5.37 -18.29
CA ALA A 228 -10.20 6.08 -17.89
C ALA A 228 -10.01 6.00 -16.37
N GLY A 229 -8.77 5.72 -15.97
CA GLY A 229 -8.29 5.78 -14.60
C GLY A 229 -7.23 6.86 -14.44
N ILE A 230 -7.20 7.51 -13.27
CA ILE A 230 -6.25 8.57 -12.93
C ILE A 230 -5.56 8.23 -11.61
N TRP A 231 -4.24 8.39 -11.60
CA TRP A 231 -3.42 8.37 -10.39
C TRP A 231 -3.27 9.78 -9.81
N THR A 232 -3.24 9.91 -8.49
CA THR A 232 -2.86 11.14 -7.78
C THR A 232 -2.24 10.80 -6.43
N ALA A 233 -1.40 11.70 -5.88
CA ALA A 233 -0.96 11.70 -4.50
C ALA A 233 -1.59 12.89 -3.74
N PRO A 234 -2.90 12.86 -3.48
CA PRO A 234 -3.69 14.05 -3.19
C PRO A 234 -3.39 14.67 -1.81
N LEU A 235 -2.71 13.95 -0.92
CA LEU A 235 -2.33 14.43 0.41
C LEU A 235 -0.85 14.81 0.50
N LEU A 236 -0.17 14.93 -0.67
CA LEU A 236 1.19 15.43 -0.79
C LEU A 236 1.23 16.76 -1.56
N VAL A 237 2.16 17.63 -1.14
CA VAL A 237 2.51 18.88 -1.83
C VAL A 237 4.03 18.93 -1.96
N GLY A 238 4.53 18.89 -3.18
CA GLY A 238 5.97 18.98 -3.47
C GLY A 238 6.50 20.41 -3.28
N ALA A 239 7.72 20.53 -2.79
CA ALA A 239 8.38 21.84 -2.57
C ALA A 239 8.48 22.71 -3.83
N GLU A 240 8.51 22.09 -5.01
CA GLU A 240 8.64 22.78 -6.31
C GLU A 240 7.26 23.10 -6.94
N SER A 241 6.15 22.71 -6.31
CA SER A 241 4.81 22.95 -6.84
C SER A 241 4.36 24.41 -6.65
N ARG A 242 3.46 24.84 -7.54
CA ARG A 242 2.75 26.12 -7.34
C ARG A 242 1.88 26.10 -6.10
N THR A 243 1.26 24.98 -5.82
CA THR A 243 0.46 24.77 -4.60
C THR A 243 1.27 25.05 -3.34
N PHE A 244 2.54 24.61 -3.27
CA PHE A 244 3.41 24.91 -2.13
C PHE A 244 3.73 26.40 -2.02
N ALA A 245 4.04 27.04 -3.15
CA ALA A 245 4.43 28.45 -3.19
C ALA A 245 3.26 29.40 -2.87
N GLU A 246 2.06 29.08 -3.35
CA GLU A 246 0.88 29.94 -3.25
C GLU A 246 0.06 29.69 -1.97
N HIS A 247 0.13 28.48 -1.39
CA HIS A 247 -0.72 28.05 -0.27
C HIS A 247 0.06 27.35 0.86
N PRO A 248 1.07 28.01 1.45
CA PRO A 248 1.86 27.42 2.56
C PRO A 248 1.03 27.22 3.84
N ASP A 249 -0.16 27.82 3.93
CA ASP A 249 -1.14 27.67 5.00
C ASP A 249 -1.97 26.39 4.90
N TRP A 250 -1.93 25.69 3.78
CA TRP A 250 -2.62 24.42 3.58
C TRP A 250 -1.83 23.20 4.12
N LEU A 251 -0.69 23.42 4.75
CA LEU A 251 0.19 22.33 5.17
C LEU A 251 0.04 22.00 6.64
N VAL A 252 0.01 20.72 6.97
CA VAL A 252 0.10 20.24 8.36
C VAL A 252 1.43 20.65 8.97
N ARG A 253 1.43 21.09 10.24
CA ARG A 253 2.59 21.63 10.93
C ARG A 253 2.97 20.79 12.15
N ASP A 254 4.24 20.82 12.49
CA ASP A 254 4.72 20.29 13.77
C ASP A 254 4.39 21.26 14.93
N ALA A 255 4.68 20.85 16.17
CA ALA A 255 4.46 21.67 17.36
C ALA A 255 5.27 22.98 17.37
N ALA A 256 6.31 23.10 16.55
CA ALA A 256 7.11 24.33 16.38
C ALA A 256 6.58 25.22 15.24
N GLY A 257 5.47 24.83 14.59
CA GLY A 257 4.85 25.57 13.49
C GLY A 257 5.51 25.35 12.12
N ARG A 258 6.43 24.40 11.97
CA ARG A 258 7.09 24.10 10.70
C ARG A 258 6.25 23.11 9.90
N PRO A 259 6.14 23.26 8.56
CA PRO A 259 5.49 22.27 7.72
C PRO A 259 6.11 20.88 7.89
N ILE A 260 5.27 19.86 7.96
CA ILE A 260 5.73 18.47 8.11
C ILE A 260 6.10 17.91 6.74
N VAL A 261 7.37 17.51 6.57
CA VAL A 261 7.82 16.71 5.44
C VAL A 261 7.31 15.29 5.63
N ALA A 262 6.48 14.81 4.71
CA ALA A 262 6.01 13.43 4.70
C ALA A 262 7.12 12.48 4.27
N GLN A 263 7.83 12.84 3.20
CA GLN A 263 8.94 12.11 2.63
C GLN A 263 9.77 12.99 1.69
N HIS A 264 10.92 12.47 1.26
CA HIS A 264 11.69 13.00 0.14
C HIS A 264 11.49 12.09 -1.08
N ASN A 265 10.93 12.61 -2.17
CA ASN A 265 10.74 11.91 -3.44
C ASN A 265 10.72 12.93 -4.59
N TRP A 266 10.82 12.46 -5.84
CA TRP A 266 10.91 13.34 -7.02
C TRP A 266 12.00 14.43 -6.89
N ASN A 267 13.12 14.07 -6.23
CA ASN A 267 14.26 14.97 -5.89
C ASN A 267 13.86 16.22 -5.07
N GLN A 268 12.76 16.17 -4.33
CA GLN A 268 12.26 17.27 -3.52
C GLN A 268 11.63 16.75 -2.22
N ASP A 269 11.47 17.64 -1.25
CA ASP A 269 10.64 17.38 -0.08
C ASP A 269 9.17 17.46 -0.44
N CYS A 270 8.41 16.46 0.02
CA CYS A 270 6.97 16.41 -0.11
C CYS A 270 6.31 16.61 1.24
N TYR A 271 5.47 17.62 1.33
CA TYR A 271 4.80 18.04 2.56
C TYR A 271 3.41 17.45 2.66
N VAL A 272 2.90 17.35 3.89
CA VAL A 272 1.53 16.88 4.16
C VAL A 272 0.53 17.99 3.87
N LEU A 273 -0.41 17.75 2.94
CA LEU A 273 -1.57 18.61 2.73
C LEU A 273 -2.57 18.44 3.89
N ASP A 274 -3.02 19.54 4.47
CA ASP A 274 -4.09 19.54 5.45
C ASP A 274 -5.47 19.56 4.79
N ALA A 275 -6.04 18.39 4.54
CA ALA A 275 -7.39 18.27 3.97
C ALA A 275 -8.50 18.74 4.92
N THR A 276 -8.18 19.11 6.18
CA THR A 276 -9.13 19.74 7.11
C THR A 276 -9.19 21.26 6.94
N HIS A 277 -8.22 21.85 6.23
CA HIS A 277 -8.27 23.26 5.85
C HIS A 277 -9.33 23.47 4.76
N PRO A 278 -10.31 24.39 4.94
CA PRO A 278 -11.45 24.53 4.02
C PRO A 278 -11.03 24.74 2.55
N ALA A 279 -10.07 25.64 2.29
CA ALA A 279 -9.61 25.92 0.93
C ALA A 279 -8.83 24.74 0.31
N ALA A 280 -8.05 24.00 1.08
CA ALA A 280 -7.41 22.77 0.63
C ALA A 280 -8.44 21.67 0.29
N ALA A 281 -9.47 21.54 1.12
CA ALA A 281 -10.59 20.65 0.85
C ALA A 281 -11.36 21.06 -0.42
N ASP A 282 -11.56 22.35 -0.66
CA ASP A 282 -12.21 22.87 -1.87
C ASP A 282 -11.34 22.59 -3.11
N TYR A 283 -10.02 22.74 -3.01
CA TYR A 283 -9.10 22.34 -4.08
C TYR A 283 -9.20 20.84 -4.39
N LEU A 284 -9.19 19.98 -3.40
CA LEU A 284 -9.40 18.55 -3.61
C LEU A 284 -10.75 18.24 -4.29
N ARG A 285 -11.83 18.95 -3.89
CA ARG A 285 -13.13 18.84 -4.57
C ARG A 285 -13.03 19.22 -6.04
N GLU A 286 -12.38 20.33 -6.33
CA GLU A 286 -12.17 20.79 -7.70
C GLU A 286 -11.41 19.74 -8.53
N VAL A 287 -10.32 19.19 -8.00
CA VAL A 287 -9.51 18.15 -8.67
C VAL A 287 -10.37 16.95 -9.04
N PHE A 288 -11.01 16.31 -8.07
CA PHE A 288 -11.73 15.04 -8.31
C PHE A 288 -13.01 15.24 -9.12
N THR A 289 -13.74 16.34 -8.92
CA THR A 289 -14.91 16.63 -9.75
C THR A 289 -14.56 17.00 -11.17
N THR A 290 -13.40 17.62 -11.39
CA THR A 290 -12.89 17.92 -12.73
C THR A 290 -12.55 16.65 -13.50
N TYR A 291 -11.80 15.74 -12.90
CA TYR A 291 -11.53 14.44 -13.54
C TYR A 291 -12.79 13.62 -13.81
N ARG A 292 -13.77 13.67 -12.89
CA ARG A 292 -15.09 13.06 -13.13
C ARG A 292 -15.79 13.68 -14.32
N ARG A 293 -15.76 15.00 -14.43
CA ARG A 293 -16.35 15.72 -15.57
C ARG A 293 -15.66 15.37 -16.90
N TYR A 294 -14.34 15.09 -16.88
CA TYR A 294 -13.61 14.60 -18.06
C TYR A 294 -13.92 13.14 -18.40
N GLY A 295 -14.57 12.40 -17.51
CA GLY A 295 -15.01 11.01 -17.73
C GLY A 295 -14.21 9.94 -17.02
N ALA A 296 -13.28 10.30 -16.14
CA ALA A 296 -12.56 9.32 -15.33
C ALA A 296 -13.52 8.58 -14.38
N THR A 297 -13.37 7.26 -14.27
CA THR A 297 -14.20 6.39 -13.43
C THR A 297 -13.40 5.42 -12.56
N TYR A 298 -12.08 5.52 -12.58
CA TYR A 298 -11.18 4.83 -11.69
C TYR A 298 -10.16 5.81 -11.12
N PHE A 299 -10.00 5.83 -9.81
CA PHE A 299 -9.13 6.77 -9.11
C PHE A 299 -8.18 6.00 -8.20
N MET A 300 -6.88 6.06 -8.50
CA MET A 300 -5.85 5.62 -7.58
C MET A 300 -5.35 6.82 -6.78
N VAL A 301 -5.50 6.75 -5.47
CA VAL A 301 -4.94 7.71 -4.52
C VAL A 301 -3.77 7.09 -3.80
N ASP A 302 -2.61 7.72 -3.91
CA ASP A 302 -1.34 7.17 -3.45
C ASP A 302 -0.68 8.03 -2.37
N PHE A 303 0.34 7.49 -1.69
CA PHE A 303 1.02 8.13 -0.56
C PHE A 303 0.07 8.57 0.55
N MET A 304 -1.03 7.84 0.68
CA MET A 304 -2.16 8.22 1.54
C MET A 304 -1.84 8.19 3.03
N TYR A 305 -0.74 7.50 3.45
CA TYR A 305 -0.25 7.55 4.83
C TYR A 305 0.06 8.98 5.30
N ALA A 306 0.37 9.88 4.37
CA ALA A 306 0.65 11.28 4.68
C ALA A 306 -0.49 11.94 5.45
N GLY A 307 -1.74 11.68 5.08
CA GLY A 307 -2.92 12.23 5.75
C GLY A 307 -3.09 11.76 7.20
N ALA A 308 -2.48 10.62 7.55
CA ALA A 308 -2.54 10.07 8.91
C ALA A 308 -1.32 10.43 9.78
N ILE A 309 -0.36 11.21 9.26
CA ILE A 309 0.77 11.72 10.06
C ILE A 309 0.23 12.70 11.09
N GLU A 310 0.58 12.51 12.39
CA GLU A 310 0.18 13.40 13.45
C GLU A 310 0.82 14.79 13.31
N GLY A 311 0.04 15.83 13.63
CA GLY A 311 0.48 17.21 13.53
C GLY A 311 -0.65 18.20 13.82
N VAL A 312 -0.29 19.49 13.82
CA VAL A 312 -1.24 20.60 14.00
C VAL A 312 -1.95 20.85 12.68
N ARG A 313 -3.27 20.73 12.69
CA ARG A 313 -4.17 20.91 11.55
C ARG A 313 -5.11 22.09 11.77
N HIS A 314 -5.82 22.49 10.72
CA HIS A 314 -6.88 23.50 10.81
C HIS A 314 -8.01 23.03 11.74
N ALA A 315 -8.46 21.79 11.59
CA ALA A 315 -9.39 21.19 12.55
C ALA A 315 -8.63 20.46 13.67
N ASP A 316 -9.18 20.50 14.88
CA ASP A 316 -8.63 19.78 16.05
C ASP A 316 -9.05 18.29 16.00
N VAL A 317 -8.37 17.54 15.13
CA VAL A 317 -8.59 16.09 14.94
C VAL A 317 -7.26 15.36 14.81
N ASP A 318 -7.24 14.09 15.20
CA ASP A 318 -6.09 13.20 15.00
C ASP A 318 -5.86 12.83 13.53
N GLY A 319 -4.69 12.26 13.24
CA GLY A 319 -4.29 11.89 11.88
C GLY A 319 -5.19 10.84 11.23
N ILE A 320 -5.68 9.85 11.98
CA ILE A 320 -6.57 8.80 11.46
C ILE A 320 -7.92 9.41 11.05
N THR A 321 -8.47 10.28 11.88
CA THR A 321 -9.72 11.00 11.57
C THR A 321 -9.55 11.87 10.33
N ALA A 322 -8.50 12.70 10.27
CA ALA A 322 -8.21 13.55 9.11
C ALA A 322 -8.06 12.74 7.82
N TYR A 323 -7.32 11.63 7.87
CA TYR A 323 -7.15 10.70 6.75
C TYR A 323 -8.49 10.13 6.26
N ARG A 324 -9.32 9.64 7.18
CA ARG A 324 -10.62 9.06 6.82
C ARG A 324 -11.57 10.09 6.24
N ASP A 325 -11.56 11.32 6.76
CA ASP A 325 -12.38 12.42 6.25
C ASP A 325 -11.93 12.85 4.84
N ALA A 326 -10.62 12.85 4.57
CA ALA A 326 -10.08 13.05 3.23
C ALA A 326 -10.56 11.98 2.23
N LEU A 327 -10.56 10.69 2.61
CA LEU A 327 -11.11 9.62 1.76
C LEU A 327 -12.62 9.77 1.53
N ARG A 328 -13.40 10.16 2.54
CA ARG A 328 -14.84 10.45 2.39
C ARG A 328 -15.09 11.63 1.47
N LEU A 329 -14.28 12.69 1.60
CA LEU A 329 -14.31 13.84 0.70
C LEU A 329 -14.11 13.38 -0.75
N ILE A 330 -13.04 12.65 -1.03
CA ILE A 330 -12.73 12.13 -2.36
C ILE A 330 -13.88 11.27 -2.88
N ARG A 331 -14.38 10.32 -2.07
CA ARG A 331 -15.53 9.47 -2.46
C ARG A 331 -16.76 10.32 -2.81
N SER A 332 -17.06 11.36 -2.05
CA SER A 332 -18.21 12.25 -2.33
C SER A 332 -18.08 13.00 -3.68
N CYS A 333 -16.86 13.25 -4.12
CA CYS A 333 -16.58 13.91 -5.40
C CYS A 333 -16.64 12.97 -6.59
N ILE A 334 -16.13 11.74 -6.43
CA ILE A 334 -16.08 10.78 -7.53
C ILE A 334 -17.38 10.00 -7.70
N GLY A 335 -18.24 9.98 -6.69
CA GLY A 335 -19.52 9.26 -6.69
C GLY A 335 -19.37 7.76 -6.46
N ASP A 336 -20.53 7.08 -6.33
CA ASP A 336 -20.57 5.66 -6.00
C ASP A 336 -20.38 4.74 -7.21
N ASP A 337 -20.49 5.24 -8.43
CA ASP A 337 -20.26 4.52 -9.67
C ASP A 337 -18.79 4.43 -10.08
N ALA A 338 -17.92 5.25 -9.48
CA ALA A 338 -16.49 5.20 -9.70
C ALA A 338 -15.79 4.27 -8.71
N LEU A 339 -14.66 3.69 -9.15
CA LEU A 339 -13.79 2.85 -8.33
C LEU A 339 -12.72 3.71 -7.66
N LEU A 340 -12.47 3.47 -6.38
CA LEU A 340 -11.44 4.10 -5.58
C LEU A 340 -10.43 3.07 -5.10
N GLN A 341 -9.21 3.19 -5.55
CA GLN A 341 -8.04 2.44 -5.08
C GLN A 341 -7.21 3.29 -4.14
N ALA A 342 -6.77 2.74 -3.02
CA ALA A 342 -5.75 3.37 -2.19
C ALA A 342 -4.42 2.63 -2.27
N CYS A 343 -3.32 3.41 -2.20
CA CYS A 343 -1.95 2.95 -2.18
C CYS A 343 -1.15 3.77 -1.17
N GLY A 344 -0.03 3.23 -0.64
CA GLY A 344 0.67 3.88 0.45
C GLY A 344 -0.28 4.23 1.61
N ALA A 345 -1.28 3.42 1.88
CA ALA A 345 -2.44 3.78 2.68
C ALA A 345 -2.48 3.01 4.01
N PRO A 346 -2.82 3.68 5.12
CA PRO A 346 -3.09 3.01 6.39
C PRO A 346 -4.12 1.90 6.22
N MET A 347 -3.77 0.66 6.63
CA MET A 347 -4.57 -0.51 6.31
C MET A 347 -5.94 -0.48 7.01
N PHE A 348 -6.00 -0.64 8.32
CA PHE A 348 -7.28 -0.68 9.05
C PHE A 348 -8.12 0.60 8.92
N PRO A 349 -7.54 1.80 8.94
CA PRO A 349 -8.32 3.03 8.71
C PRO A 349 -9.02 3.10 7.36
N SER A 350 -8.55 2.36 6.36
CA SER A 350 -9.14 2.35 5.00
C SER A 350 -10.35 1.43 4.85
N VAL A 351 -10.54 0.47 5.77
CA VAL A 351 -11.63 -0.51 5.65
C VAL A 351 -12.99 0.18 5.54
N GLY A 352 -13.74 -0.19 4.51
CA GLY A 352 -15.07 0.34 4.19
C GLY A 352 -15.08 1.67 3.44
N LEU A 353 -13.91 2.25 3.07
CA LEU A 353 -13.81 3.51 2.33
C LEU A 353 -13.28 3.36 0.90
N VAL A 354 -12.63 2.24 0.60
CA VAL A 354 -12.01 1.99 -0.70
C VAL A 354 -12.52 0.68 -1.31
N ASP A 355 -12.52 0.60 -2.64
CA ASP A 355 -12.95 -0.59 -3.38
C ASP A 355 -11.79 -1.58 -3.54
N THR A 356 -10.59 -1.05 -3.78
CA THR A 356 -9.36 -1.82 -3.97
C THR A 356 -8.23 -1.23 -3.15
N MET A 357 -7.26 -2.07 -2.76
CA MET A 357 -6.11 -1.65 -1.94
C MET A 357 -4.84 -2.31 -2.46
N ARG A 358 -3.79 -1.53 -2.69
CA ARG A 358 -2.45 -2.04 -2.83
C ARG A 358 -2.04 -2.76 -1.54
N VAL A 359 -1.56 -3.97 -1.65
CA VAL A 359 -1.23 -4.82 -0.48
C VAL A 359 0.26 -5.15 -0.35
N GLY A 360 1.09 -4.62 -1.21
CA GLY A 360 2.54 -4.79 -1.21
C GLY A 360 3.27 -3.53 -1.66
N THR A 361 4.60 -3.56 -1.60
CA THR A 361 5.46 -2.55 -2.19
C THR A 361 5.33 -2.59 -3.72
N ASP A 362 5.89 -1.58 -4.38
CA ASP A 362 6.02 -1.58 -5.82
C ASP A 362 6.90 -2.73 -6.31
N VAL A 363 6.50 -3.34 -7.42
CA VAL A 363 7.39 -4.25 -8.16
C VAL A 363 8.51 -3.47 -8.84
N ALA A 364 9.60 -4.18 -9.16
CA ALA A 364 10.75 -3.60 -9.86
C ALA A 364 11.36 -4.62 -10.80
N PRO A 365 12.23 -4.19 -11.75
CA PRO A 365 12.92 -5.13 -12.64
C PRO A 365 13.83 -6.12 -11.91
N HIS A 366 14.21 -5.87 -10.67
CA HIS A 366 15.08 -6.72 -9.87
C HIS A 366 14.29 -7.49 -8.80
N TRP A 367 14.78 -8.69 -8.46
CA TRP A 367 14.16 -9.56 -7.47
C TRP A 367 14.40 -9.06 -6.04
N PHE A 368 15.67 -8.78 -5.68
CA PHE A 368 16.00 -8.34 -4.33
C PHE A 368 15.89 -6.83 -4.17
N PRO A 369 15.34 -6.34 -3.04
CA PRO A 369 15.30 -4.92 -2.77
C PRO A 369 16.71 -4.36 -2.53
N PRO A 370 17.03 -3.15 -3.06
CA PRO A 370 18.31 -2.50 -2.83
C PRO A 370 18.60 -2.37 -1.33
N GLY A 371 19.81 -2.77 -0.91
CA GLY A 371 20.23 -2.71 0.49
C GLY A 371 19.43 -3.59 1.45
N GLY A 372 18.63 -4.55 0.94
CA GLY A 372 17.78 -5.40 1.78
C GLY A 372 16.51 -4.72 2.29
N GLU A 373 16.11 -3.60 1.71
CA GLU A 373 15.03 -2.73 2.17
C GLU A 373 13.65 -3.25 1.73
N MET A 374 12.98 -4.00 2.60
CA MET A 374 11.75 -4.73 2.29
C MET A 374 10.49 -3.85 2.11
N SER A 375 10.59 -2.54 2.29
CA SER A 375 9.55 -1.58 1.93
C SER A 375 9.87 -0.78 0.65
N SER A 376 11.00 -1.07 0.01
CA SER A 376 11.41 -0.45 -1.25
C SER A 376 10.96 -1.30 -2.45
N PRO A 377 10.81 -0.69 -3.63
CA PRO A 377 10.41 -1.40 -4.83
C PRO A 377 11.31 -2.60 -5.11
N ALA A 378 10.73 -3.80 -5.16
CA ALA A 378 11.35 -5.05 -5.55
C ALA A 378 10.32 -6.17 -5.66
N THR A 379 10.48 -7.08 -6.61
CA THR A 379 9.53 -8.17 -6.79
C THR A 379 9.40 -9.07 -5.54
N ARG A 380 10.52 -9.38 -4.87
CA ARG A 380 10.51 -10.16 -3.61
C ARG A 380 9.73 -9.47 -2.49
N ALA A 381 9.89 -8.16 -2.31
CA ALA A 381 9.19 -7.42 -1.26
C ALA A 381 7.67 -7.39 -1.53
N ALA A 382 7.28 -7.20 -2.80
CA ALA A 382 5.89 -7.28 -3.24
C ALA A 382 5.28 -8.67 -2.98
N VAL A 383 6.00 -9.76 -3.31
CA VAL A 383 5.58 -11.14 -3.04
C VAL A 383 5.32 -11.37 -1.55
N VAL A 384 6.27 -11.00 -0.69
CA VAL A 384 6.17 -11.21 0.77
C VAL A 384 4.90 -10.59 1.34
N SER A 385 4.65 -9.33 1.03
CA SER A 385 3.49 -8.61 1.59
C SER A 385 2.17 -9.03 0.92
N THR A 386 2.16 -9.32 -0.38
CA THR A 386 0.97 -9.83 -1.08
C THR A 386 0.50 -11.16 -0.50
N VAL A 387 1.42 -12.10 -0.29
CA VAL A 387 1.11 -13.40 0.32
C VAL A 387 0.66 -13.22 1.77
N GLY A 388 1.39 -12.42 2.55
CA GLY A 388 1.07 -12.16 3.95
C GLY A 388 -0.30 -11.51 4.16
N ARG A 389 -0.76 -10.69 3.21
CA ARG A 389 -2.07 -10.01 3.23
C ARG A 389 -3.16 -10.73 2.43
N ALA A 390 -2.91 -11.93 1.91
CA ALA A 390 -3.90 -12.63 1.10
C ALA A 390 -5.25 -12.80 1.80
N PHE A 391 -5.27 -12.93 3.14
CA PHE A 391 -6.48 -13.05 3.94
C PHE A 391 -7.42 -11.84 3.88
N THR A 392 -6.94 -10.66 3.46
CA THR A 392 -7.77 -9.45 3.31
C THR A 392 -8.57 -9.44 2.00
N GLN A 393 -8.14 -10.27 1.01
CA GLN A 393 -8.82 -10.40 -0.29
C GLN A 393 -10.28 -10.81 -0.12
N GLY A 394 -11.18 -10.01 -0.71
CA GLY A 394 -12.62 -10.28 -0.72
C GLY A 394 -13.29 -10.11 0.65
N ARG A 395 -12.56 -9.62 1.67
CA ARG A 395 -13.04 -9.32 3.02
C ARG A 395 -13.02 -7.83 3.30
N PHE A 396 -11.84 -7.20 3.22
CA PHE A 396 -11.69 -5.76 3.47
C PHE A 396 -11.89 -4.93 2.21
N TRP A 397 -11.42 -5.44 1.08
CA TRP A 397 -11.40 -4.86 -0.26
C TRP A 397 -11.03 -5.93 -1.29
N ILE A 398 -10.84 -5.52 -2.54
CA ILE A 398 -10.19 -6.34 -3.56
C ILE A 398 -8.69 -6.01 -3.52
N ASN A 399 -7.85 -7.01 -3.25
CA ASN A 399 -6.41 -6.82 -3.16
C ASN A 399 -5.82 -6.47 -4.52
N ASP A 400 -5.01 -5.40 -4.56
CA ASP A 400 -4.11 -5.11 -5.64
C ASP A 400 -2.69 -5.56 -5.25
N PRO A 401 -2.17 -6.65 -5.84
CA PRO A 401 -0.80 -7.12 -5.56
C PRO A 401 0.26 -6.19 -6.13
N ASP A 402 -0.09 -5.38 -7.06
CA ASP A 402 0.62 -4.56 -8.03
C ASP A 402 0.52 -5.11 -9.47
N CYS A 403 1.06 -4.38 -10.43
CA CYS A 403 0.97 -4.69 -11.84
C CYS A 403 1.72 -5.97 -12.20
N LEU A 404 1.16 -6.76 -13.10
CA LEU A 404 1.91 -7.73 -13.87
C LEU A 404 2.95 -6.99 -14.70
N VAL A 405 4.19 -7.40 -14.59
CA VAL A 405 5.33 -6.96 -15.40
C VAL A 405 5.95 -8.22 -16.03
N ALA A 406 5.65 -8.44 -17.30
CA ALA A 406 5.93 -9.70 -18.00
C ALA A 406 7.07 -9.59 -19.04
N ARG A 407 7.70 -8.40 -19.15
CA ARG A 407 8.83 -8.18 -20.06
C ARG A 407 10.02 -9.10 -19.74
N PRO A 408 10.83 -9.51 -20.75
CA PRO A 408 11.98 -10.41 -20.54
C PRO A 408 13.04 -9.90 -19.56
N GLN A 409 13.12 -8.56 -19.35
CA GLN A 409 14.10 -7.91 -18.48
C GLN A 409 13.75 -7.99 -16.99
N ILE A 410 12.56 -8.46 -16.64
CA ILE A 410 12.10 -8.53 -15.24
C ILE A 410 12.60 -9.81 -14.58
N GLU A 411 13.40 -9.68 -13.53
CA GLU A 411 13.87 -10.82 -12.74
C GLU A 411 12.71 -11.49 -11.99
N GLY A 412 12.58 -12.81 -12.15
CA GLY A 412 11.52 -13.58 -11.48
C GLY A 412 10.11 -13.30 -11.99
N ARG A 413 9.94 -12.82 -13.23
CA ARG A 413 8.65 -12.49 -13.84
C ARG A 413 7.66 -13.66 -13.81
N GLU A 414 8.13 -14.90 -13.97
CA GLU A 414 7.30 -16.11 -13.92
C GLU A 414 6.73 -16.32 -12.51
N ARG A 415 7.57 -16.20 -11.49
CA ARG A 415 7.15 -16.30 -10.08
C ARG A 415 6.20 -15.16 -9.70
N TRP A 416 6.45 -13.95 -10.19
CA TRP A 416 5.55 -12.83 -9.98
C TRP A 416 4.17 -13.06 -10.63
N ALA A 417 4.13 -13.56 -11.86
CA ALA A 417 2.90 -13.91 -12.55
C ALA A 417 2.09 -14.97 -11.79
N GLU A 418 2.74 -15.98 -11.18
CA GLU A 418 2.09 -16.96 -10.30
C GLU A 418 1.49 -16.32 -9.05
N VAL A 419 2.19 -15.34 -8.44
CA VAL A 419 1.69 -14.62 -7.26
C VAL A 419 0.48 -13.76 -7.63
N VAL A 420 0.54 -13.02 -8.74
CA VAL A 420 -0.59 -12.25 -9.27
C VAL A 420 -1.77 -13.17 -9.56
N ASP A 421 -1.56 -14.31 -10.19
CA ASP A 421 -2.62 -15.27 -10.47
C ASP A 421 -3.25 -15.85 -9.20
N ARG A 422 -2.44 -16.24 -8.24
CA ARG A 422 -2.91 -16.95 -7.04
C ARG A 422 -3.49 -16.04 -5.98
N TYR A 423 -2.85 -14.91 -5.69
CA TYR A 423 -3.14 -14.05 -4.54
C TYR A 423 -3.74 -12.70 -4.91
N GLY A 424 -3.57 -12.25 -6.14
CA GLY A 424 -4.12 -10.97 -6.60
C GLY A 424 -5.65 -11.04 -6.80
N GLY A 425 -6.34 -9.98 -6.42
CA GLY A 425 -7.74 -9.71 -6.76
C GLY A 425 -7.83 -8.95 -8.07
N VAL A 426 -7.25 -7.75 -8.10
CA VAL A 426 -7.16 -6.90 -9.30
C VAL A 426 -6.16 -7.48 -10.30
N ARG A 427 -6.39 -7.23 -11.58
CA ARG A 427 -5.54 -7.67 -12.70
C ARG A 427 -5.10 -6.47 -13.51
N ILE A 428 -3.82 -6.12 -13.44
CA ILE A 428 -3.24 -4.93 -14.09
C ILE A 428 -1.97 -5.36 -14.81
N SER A 429 -1.77 -4.96 -16.07
CA SER A 429 -0.47 -4.99 -16.75
C SER A 429 0.13 -3.59 -16.76
N SER A 430 1.45 -3.48 -16.67
CA SER A 430 2.16 -2.21 -16.80
C SER A 430 3.42 -2.36 -17.66
N ASP A 431 3.27 -3.07 -18.77
CA ASP A 431 4.31 -3.26 -19.76
C ASP A 431 4.08 -2.35 -20.98
N GLY A 432 5.17 -1.96 -21.66
CA GLY A 432 5.10 -1.56 -23.05
C GLY A 432 4.68 -2.77 -23.88
N LEU A 433 3.47 -2.76 -24.40
CA LEU A 433 2.85 -3.95 -24.98
C LEU A 433 3.57 -4.45 -26.24
N ASP A 434 4.30 -3.58 -26.91
CA ASP A 434 5.18 -3.88 -28.04
C ASP A 434 6.53 -4.51 -27.66
N GLN A 435 6.83 -4.61 -26.34
CA GLN A 435 8.08 -5.16 -25.82
C GLN A 435 7.91 -6.56 -25.18
N LEU A 436 6.70 -7.09 -25.21
CA LEU A 436 6.42 -8.43 -24.69
C LEU A 436 6.94 -9.50 -25.68
N ASP A 437 7.62 -10.49 -25.14
CA ASP A 437 7.90 -11.75 -25.86
C ASP A 437 6.65 -12.66 -25.87
N ASP A 438 6.72 -13.79 -26.56
CA ASP A 438 5.60 -14.73 -26.69
C ASP A 438 5.05 -15.15 -25.32
N TRP A 439 5.94 -15.45 -24.35
CA TRP A 439 5.54 -15.82 -23.00
C TRP A 439 4.84 -14.66 -22.27
N GLY A 440 5.39 -13.44 -22.40
CA GLY A 440 4.83 -12.24 -21.80
C GLY A 440 3.43 -11.93 -22.34
N LEU A 441 3.26 -12.04 -23.65
CA LEU A 441 1.97 -11.82 -24.32
C LEU A 441 0.93 -12.88 -23.91
N GLU A 442 1.29 -14.17 -23.95
CA GLU A 442 0.40 -15.25 -23.52
C GLU A 442 -0.01 -15.10 -22.04
N THR A 443 0.96 -14.77 -21.17
CA THR A 443 0.72 -14.58 -19.76
C THR A 443 -0.19 -13.36 -19.50
N THR A 444 0.03 -12.27 -20.24
CA THR A 444 -0.81 -11.07 -20.15
C THR A 444 -2.25 -11.36 -20.59
N HIS A 445 -2.48 -12.05 -21.69
CA HIS A 445 -3.81 -12.48 -22.11
C HIS A 445 -4.49 -13.36 -21.06
N ARG A 446 -3.77 -14.33 -20.50
CA ARG A 446 -4.31 -15.25 -19.50
C ARG A 446 -4.68 -14.58 -18.19
N LEU A 447 -3.92 -13.56 -17.76
CA LEU A 447 -4.09 -12.93 -16.46
C LEU A 447 -4.95 -11.67 -16.49
N LEU A 448 -5.13 -11.00 -17.62
CA LEU A 448 -6.03 -9.86 -17.76
C LEU A 448 -7.49 -10.34 -17.81
N VAL A 449 -8.01 -10.71 -16.65
CA VAL A 449 -9.40 -11.14 -16.44
C VAL A 449 -10.07 -10.24 -15.39
N PRO A 450 -11.40 -10.18 -15.31
CA PRO A 450 -12.08 -9.44 -14.26
C PRO A 450 -11.60 -9.83 -12.86
N ALA A 451 -11.57 -8.86 -11.96
CA ALA A 451 -11.08 -9.04 -10.59
C ALA A 451 -11.83 -10.13 -9.85
N ARG A 452 -11.12 -10.83 -8.96
CA ARG A 452 -11.74 -11.79 -8.04
C ARG A 452 -12.32 -11.04 -6.84
N THR A 453 -13.62 -11.17 -6.61
CA THR A 453 -14.31 -10.59 -5.45
C THR A 453 -14.45 -11.57 -4.28
N ALA A 454 -14.33 -12.87 -4.55
CA ALA A 454 -14.47 -13.90 -3.52
C ALA A 454 -13.35 -13.80 -2.46
N PRO A 455 -13.68 -14.06 -1.18
CA PRO A 455 -12.68 -14.19 -0.14
C PRO A 455 -11.61 -15.23 -0.49
N PHE A 456 -10.35 -14.92 -0.18
CA PHE A 456 -9.25 -15.85 -0.40
C PHE A 456 -9.35 -17.05 0.56
N ASP A 457 -9.13 -18.26 0.03
CA ASP A 457 -9.09 -19.48 0.82
C ASP A 457 -7.70 -19.65 1.48
N PRO A 458 -7.60 -19.52 2.80
CA PRO A 458 -6.32 -19.54 3.50
C PRO A 458 -5.62 -20.90 3.49
N SER A 459 -6.34 -22.00 3.21
CA SER A 459 -5.74 -23.34 3.13
C SER A 459 -4.75 -23.47 1.97
N ARG A 460 -4.74 -22.50 1.06
CA ARG A 460 -3.87 -22.45 -0.11
C ARG A 460 -2.56 -21.70 0.11
N VAL A 461 -2.37 -21.08 1.28
CA VAL A 461 -1.11 -20.39 1.60
C VAL A 461 -0.16 -21.37 2.26
N PRO A 462 0.91 -21.81 1.60
CA PRO A 462 1.98 -22.49 2.31
C PRO A 462 2.65 -21.48 3.26
N LEU A 463 2.99 -21.90 4.47
CA LEU A 463 3.97 -21.20 5.30
C LEU A 463 5.34 -21.40 4.66
N ASP A 464 5.62 -20.60 3.63
CA ASP A 464 6.91 -20.62 2.97
C ASP A 464 7.84 -19.64 3.68
N THR A 465 8.55 -20.12 4.69
CA THR A 465 9.61 -19.35 5.35
C THR A 465 10.90 -19.29 4.53
N SER A 466 10.97 -19.97 3.38
CA SER A 466 12.16 -19.94 2.52
C SER A 466 12.42 -18.55 1.95
N LEU A 467 11.39 -17.73 1.80
CA LEU A 467 11.52 -16.31 1.44
C LEU A 467 12.41 -15.50 2.41
N PHE A 468 12.61 -16.00 3.64
CA PHE A 468 13.52 -15.38 4.62
C PHE A 468 14.95 -15.92 4.53
N GLN A 469 15.15 -17.07 3.88
CA GLN A 469 16.45 -17.74 3.76
C GLN A 469 17.22 -17.30 2.50
N ASP A 470 16.54 -16.69 1.52
CA ASP A 470 17.18 -16.15 0.33
C ASP A 470 18.12 -15.00 0.71
N THR A 471 19.41 -15.30 0.81
CA THR A 471 20.44 -14.27 1.02
C THR A 471 20.64 -13.53 -0.31
N PRO A 472 20.62 -12.18 -0.31
CA PRO A 472 20.97 -11.44 -1.52
C PRO A 472 22.37 -11.87 -1.99
N PRO A 473 22.61 -11.99 -3.30
CA PRO A 473 23.95 -12.20 -3.80
C PRO A 473 24.85 -11.08 -3.24
N THR A 474 26.03 -11.42 -2.79
CA THR A 474 27.05 -10.45 -2.35
C THR A 474 27.32 -9.51 -3.51
N VAL A 475 26.78 -8.31 -3.47
CA VAL A 475 27.07 -7.26 -4.47
C VAL A 475 28.48 -6.78 -4.17
N GLU A 476 29.47 -7.25 -4.94
CA GLU A 476 30.71 -6.52 -5.08
C GLU A 476 30.35 -5.14 -5.62
N HIS A 477 30.60 -4.11 -4.83
CA HIS A 477 30.38 -2.72 -5.23
C HIS A 477 31.32 -2.40 -6.40
N SER A 478 30.85 -2.60 -7.63
CA SER A 478 31.42 -1.94 -8.78
C SER A 478 30.98 -0.46 -8.70
N ALA A 479 31.92 0.37 -8.31
CA ALA A 479 31.78 1.82 -8.37
C ALA A 479 31.48 2.23 -9.83
N GLY A 480 30.27 2.72 -10.10
CA GLY A 480 29.94 3.36 -11.36
C GLY A 480 28.62 2.95 -11.98
N ALA A 481 27.49 3.38 -11.43
CA ALA A 481 26.28 3.59 -12.20
C ALA A 481 25.83 5.05 -12.01
N PRO A 482 25.47 5.78 -13.05
CA PRO A 482 24.98 7.14 -12.92
C PRO A 482 23.60 7.16 -12.27
N ARG A 483 23.37 8.19 -11.48
CA ARG A 483 22.13 8.50 -10.73
C ARG A 483 20.99 8.89 -11.66
#